data_e108b0b5db7131afe18bb47ac266943b
#
_entry.id   e108b0b5db7131afe18bb47ac266943b
#
_cell.length_a   1.000
_cell.length_b   1.000
_cell.length_c   1.000
_cell.angle_alpha   90.00
_cell.angle_beta   90.00
_cell.angle_gamma   90.00
#
_symmetry.space_group_name_H-M   'P 1'
#
loop_
_entity.id
_entity.type
_entity.pdbx_description
1 polymer ?
#
loop_
_entity_poly.entity_id
_entity_poly.type
_entity_poly.pdbx_seq_one_letter_code
_entity_poly.pdbx_strand_id
1 'polypeptide(L)'
;MIRLQKVFFRMQDREQKLLVIAMFVVLLMAFFKLFQSGLDKFTTWQGINELTENHEMILRLKPGIDRALEQQKIDQANKSYDKKNLSNRVSSLADQVFPARDYRELDTEERERYSQHRVRITFKRSNYQHVNGFAGLIRNESPYMFLSEVKITPNYPPKSRPYDPTTFDAVFEVSSVEFI
;
A
#
# COMPACT_ATOMS: atom_id res chain seq x y z
N MET A 1 11.12 -18.97 66.85
CA MET A 1 9.64 -18.89 66.93
C MET A 1 9.08 -18.66 68.35
N ILE A 2 9.68 -19.16 69.39
CA ILE A 2 9.17 -19.08 70.79
C ILE A 2 9.11 -17.66 71.39
N ARG A 3 9.93 -16.72 70.93
CA ARG A 3 9.95 -15.33 71.47
C ARG A 3 8.77 -14.48 70.98
N LEU A 4 8.30 -14.65 69.75
CA LEU A 4 7.17 -13.88 69.20
C LEU A 4 5.85 -14.29 69.86
N GLN A 5 5.63 -15.57 70.16
CA GLN A 5 4.42 -16.01 70.87
C GLN A 5 4.33 -15.41 72.29
N LYS A 6 5.46 -15.33 73.04
CA LYS A 6 5.46 -14.72 74.38
C LYS A 6 5.18 -13.21 74.38
N VAL A 7 5.52 -12.51 73.34
CA VAL A 7 5.23 -11.07 73.18
C VAL A 7 3.75 -10.88 72.88
N PHE A 8 3.19 -11.72 71.99
CA PHE A 8 1.80 -11.67 71.58
C PHE A 8 0.83 -11.90 72.79
N PHE A 9 1.11 -12.89 73.63
CA PHE A 9 0.28 -13.17 74.82
C PHE A 9 0.46 -12.17 75.94
N ARG A 10 1.40 -11.22 75.91
CA ARG A 10 1.63 -10.18 76.90
C ARG A 10 0.97 -8.86 76.53
N MET A 11 0.41 -8.73 75.32
CA MET A 11 -0.31 -7.56 74.84
C MET A 11 -1.75 -7.55 75.34
N GLN A 12 -2.34 -6.35 75.45
CA GLN A 12 -3.78 -6.22 75.78
C GLN A 12 -4.65 -6.74 74.63
N ASP A 13 -5.83 -7.25 74.96
CA ASP A 13 -6.78 -7.84 73.96
C ASP A 13 -7.05 -6.92 72.74
N ARG A 14 -7.04 -5.59 72.99
CA ARG A 14 -7.20 -4.61 71.87
C ARG A 14 -6.02 -4.60 70.92
N GLU A 15 -4.82 -4.69 71.43
CA GLU A 15 -3.57 -4.69 70.66
C GLU A 15 -3.41 -6.00 69.86
N GLN A 16 -3.79 -7.12 70.47
CA GLN A 16 -3.79 -8.41 69.77
C GLN A 16 -4.75 -8.41 68.55
N LYS A 17 -5.96 -7.84 68.73
CA LYS A 17 -6.91 -7.70 67.63
C LYS A 17 -6.42 -6.82 66.51
N LEU A 18 -5.80 -5.67 66.83
CA LEU A 18 -5.20 -4.76 65.88
C LEU A 18 -4.05 -5.41 65.08
N LEU A 19 -3.23 -6.19 65.79
CA LEU A 19 -2.09 -6.90 65.17
C LEU A 19 -2.56 -7.97 64.18
N VAL A 20 -3.61 -8.73 64.53
CA VAL A 20 -4.23 -9.72 63.66
C VAL A 20 -4.85 -9.06 62.43
N ILE A 21 -5.55 -7.93 62.60
CA ILE A 21 -6.12 -7.16 61.46
C ILE A 21 -5.01 -6.63 60.58
N ALA A 22 -3.94 -6.05 61.15
CA ALA A 22 -2.81 -5.57 60.37
C ALA A 22 -2.11 -6.68 59.56
N MET A 23 -1.94 -7.85 60.18
CA MET A 23 -1.36 -9.02 59.50
C MET A 23 -2.25 -9.51 58.35
N PHE A 24 -3.58 -9.48 58.54
CA PHE A 24 -4.52 -9.87 57.50
C PHE A 24 -4.52 -8.86 56.34
N VAL A 25 -4.40 -7.55 56.61
CA VAL A 25 -4.28 -6.53 55.56
C VAL A 25 -2.98 -6.71 54.74
N VAL A 26 -1.87 -6.98 55.42
CA VAL A 26 -0.59 -7.25 54.73
C VAL A 26 -0.68 -8.50 53.85
N LEU A 27 -1.30 -9.59 54.32
CA LEU A 27 -1.57 -10.78 53.54
C LEU A 27 -2.46 -10.51 52.33
N LEU A 28 -3.52 -9.74 52.50
CA LEU A 28 -4.40 -9.32 51.42
C LEU A 28 -3.65 -8.51 50.35
N MET A 29 -2.83 -7.55 50.76
CA MET A 29 -2.00 -6.75 49.83
C MET A 29 -0.99 -7.64 49.08
N ALA A 30 -0.34 -8.58 49.75
CA ALA A 30 0.58 -9.51 49.12
C ALA A 30 -0.13 -10.41 48.08
N PHE A 31 -1.31 -10.91 48.45
CA PHE A 31 -2.13 -11.71 47.55
C PHE A 31 -2.58 -10.92 46.31
N PHE A 32 -3.03 -9.68 46.50
CA PHE A 32 -3.44 -8.79 45.42
C PHE A 32 -2.28 -8.48 44.45
N LYS A 33 -1.09 -8.25 45.01
CA LYS A 33 0.13 -8.02 44.18
C LYS A 33 0.54 -9.25 43.39
N LEU A 34 0.42 -10.44 43.94
CA LEU A 34 0.67 -11.71 43.22
C LEU A 34 -0.38 -11.93 42.14
N PHE A 35 -1.63 -11.59 42.40
CA PHE A 35 -2.70 -11.72 41.41
C PHE A 35 -2.52 -10.78 40.23
N GLN A 36 -2.19 -9.51 40.47
CA GLN A 36 -1.85 -8.56 39.40
C GLN A 36 -0.66 -9.01 38.56
N SER A 37 0.39 -9.47 39.22
CA SER A 37 1.58 -9.99 38.50
C SER A 37 1.30 -11.23 37.65
N GLY A 38 0.30 -12.03 38.04
CA GLY A 38 -0.17 -13.19 37.27
C GLY A 38 -0.97 -12.77 36.02
N LEU A 39 -1.83 -11.76 36.16
CA LEU A 39 -2.61 -11.22 35.03
C LEU A 39 -1.71 -10.57 33.96
N ASP A 40 -0.71 -9.80 34.37
CA ASP A 40 0.25 -9.16 33.44
C ASP A 40 1.04 -10.20 32.63
N LYS A 41 1.41 -11.30 33.25
CA LYS A 41 2.07 -12.42 32.55
C LYS A 41 1.15 -13.13 31.57
N PHE A 42 -0.12 -13.27 31.91
CA PHE A 42 -1.09 -13.92 31.05
C PHE A 42 -1.40 -13.10 29.79
N THR A 43 -1.55 -11.78 29.93
CA THR A 43 -1.74 -10.87 28.77
C THR A 43 -0.50 -10.83 27.88
N THR A 44 0.70 -10.87 28.44
CA THR A 44 1.94 -10.94 27.66
C THR A 44 2.04 -12.27 26.90
N TRP A 45 1.59 -13.38 27.47
CA TRP A 45 1.56 -14.70 26.82
C TRP A 45 0.58 -14.74 25.64
N GLN A 46 -0.59 -14.12 25.75
CA GLN A 46 -1.54 -14.00 24.65
C GLN A 46 -0.96 -13.16 23.49
N GLY A 47 -0.30 -12.05 23.78
CA GLY A 47 0.36 -11.23 22.76
C GLY A 47 1.49 -11.98 22.01
N ILE A 48 2.23 -12.86 22.69
CA ILE A 48 3.27 -13.67 22.05
C ILE A 48 2.64 -14.72 21.11
N ASN A 49 1.53 -15.35 21.49
CA ASN A 49 0.85 -16.32 20.63
C ASN A 49 0.29 -15.65 19.35
N GLU A 50 -0.32 -14.46 19.44
CA GLU A 50 -0.77 -13.71 18.26
C GLU A 50 0.38 -13.33 17.33
N LEU A 51 1.52 -12.91 17.89
CA LEU A 51 2.72 -12.61 17.09
C LEU A 51 3.27 -13.86 16.40
N THR A 52 3.21 -15.01 17.06
CA THR A 52 3.68 -16.28 16.49
C THR A 52 2.77 -16.77 15.36
N GLU A 53 1.44 -16.68 15.54
CA GLU A 53 0.47 -17.01 14.48
C GLU A 53 0.60 -16.10 13.27
N ASN A 54 0.76 -14.79 13.48
CA ASN A 54 0.99 -13.83 12.41
C ASN A 54 2.31 -14.11 11.68
N HIS A 55 3.35 -14.49 12.41
CA HIS A 55 4.64 -14.84 11.81
C HIS A 55 4.57 -16.12 10.99
N GLU A 56 3.88 -17.15 11.48
CA GLU A 56 3.63 -18.38 10.71
C GLU A 56 2.78 -18.12 9.47
N MET A 57 1.78 -17.24 9.56
CA MET A 57 0.95 -16.87 8.42
C MET A 57 1.79 -16.18 7.33
N ILE A 58 2.68 -15.25 7.72
CA ILE A 58 3.61 -14.60 6.80
C ILE A 58 4.56 -15.61 6.16
N LEU A 59 5.11 -16.56 6.92
CA LEU A 59 5.97 -17.59 6.40
C LEU A 59 5.26 -18.55 5.42
N ARG A 60 3.99 -18.84 5.64
CA ARG A 60 3.16 -19.65 4.73
C ARG A 60 2.82 -18.88 3.43
N LEU A 61 2.61 -17.59 3.51
CA LEU A 61 2.30 -16.74 2.33
C LEU A 61 3.55 -16.39 1.51
N LYS A 62 4.73 -16.35 2.14
CA LYS A 62 5.99 -15.99 1.49
C LYS A 62 6.27 -16.77 0.20
N PRO A 63 6.19 -18.14 0.15
CA PRO A 63 6.46 -18.85 -1.10
C PRO A 63 5.44 -18.57 -2.20
N GLY A 64 4.21 -18.19 -1.87
CA GLY A 64 3.21 -17.73 -2.84
C GLY A 64 3.55 -16.36 -3.42
N ILE A 65 3.98 -15.46 -2.56
CA ILE A 65 4.42 -14.09 -2.94
C ILE A 65 5.69 -14.19 -3.80
N ASP A 66 6.67 -14.99 -3.40
CA ASP A 66 7.92 -15.16 -4.14
C ASP A 66 7.67 -15.74 -5.55
N ARG A 67 6.78 -16.74 -5.69
CA ARG A 67 6.37 -17.28 -6.99
C ARG A 67 5.64 -16.25 -7.85
N ALA A 68 4.74 -15.47 -7.26
CA ALA A 68 4.03 -14.41 -7.97
C ALA A 68 4.99 -13.32 -8.45
N LEU A 69 5.99 -12.97 -7.63
CA LEU A 69 7.05 -12.02 -8.01
C LEU A 69 7.96 -12.57 -9.10
N GLU A 70 8.32 -13.86 -9.05
CA GLU A 70 9.10 -14.49 -10.13
C GLU A 70 8.31 -14.57 -11.44
N GLN A 71 7.04 -14.97 -11.40
CA GLN A 71 6.18 -14.94 -12.57
C GLN A 71 6.04 -13.52 -13.13
N GLN A 72 5.84 -12.54 -12.27
CA GLN A 72 5.77 -11.15 -12.67
C GLN A 72 7.10 -10.66 -13.31
N LYS A 73 8.26 -11.06 -12.78
CA LYS A 73 9.56 -10.76 -13.38
C LYS A 73 9.74 -11.41 -14.74
N ILE A 74 9.32 -12.68 -14.93
CA ILE A 74 9.38 -13.38 -16.20
C ILE A 74 8.46 -12.72 -17.23
N ASP A 75 7.24 -12.37 -16.82
CA ASP A 75 6.28 -11.66 -17.67
C ASP A 75 6.76 -10.25 -18.01
N GLN A 76 7.43 -9.57 -17.10
CA GLN A 76 8.05 -8.26 -17.32
C GLN A 76 9.26 -8.36 -18.25
N ALA A 77 10.12 -9.37 -18.10
CA ALA A 77 11.27 -9.58 -18.99
C ALA A 77 10.81 -9.82 -20.45
N ASN A 78 9.65 -10.47 -20.63
CA ASN A 78 9.06 -10.68 -21.96
C ASN A 78 8.25 -9.48 -22.48
N LYS A 79 7.86 -8.53 -21.60
CA LYS A 79 7.06 -7.34 -21.91
C LYS A 79 7.70 -6.03 -21.38
N SER A 80 9.02 -6.05 -21.15
CA SER A 80 9.74 -4.85 -20.73
C SER A 80 9.56 -3.75 -21.76
N TYR A 81 8.84 -2.70 -21.38
CA TYR A 81 8.75 -1.50 -22.17
C TYR A 81 9.91 -0.57 -21.76
N ASP A 82 11.11 -0.88 -22.28
CA ASP A 82 12.19 0.07 -22.34
C ASP A 82 11.74 1.31 -23.15
N LYS A 83 12.52 2.35 -23.16
CA LYS A 83 12.18 3.61 -23.85
C LYS A 83 11.74 3.38 -25.30
N LYS A 84 12.44 2.52 -26.05
CA LYS A 84 12.18 2.26 -27.46
C LYS A 84 10.92 1.41 -27.67
N ASN A 85 10.73 0.38 -26.85
CA ASN A 85 9.56 -0.49 -26.94
C ASN A 85 8.30 0.24 -26.49
N LEU A 86 8.38 1.08 -25.44
CA LEU A 86 7.29 1.98 -25.04
C LEU A 86 6.88 2.89 -26.21
N SER A 87 7.85 3.58 -26.81
CA SER A 87 7.65 4.48 -27.95
C SER A 87 6.93 3.79 -29.10
N ASN A 88 7.43 2.63 -29.50
CA ASN A 88 6.87 1.85 -30.61
C ASN A 88 5.45 1.36 -30.29
N ARG A 89 5.24 0.84 -29.08
CA ARG A 89 3.93 0.29 -28.69
C ARG A 89 2.88 1.38 -28.59
N VAL A 90 3.18 2.49 -27.91
CA VAL A 90 2.27 3.63 -27.78
C VAL A 90 1.95 4.24 -29.13
N SER A 91 2.94 4.34 -30.02
CA SER A 91 2.76 4.77 -31.39
C SER A 91 1.81 3.85 -32.15
N SER A 92 2.02 2.53 -32.10
CA SER A 92 1.16 1.53 -32.75
C SER A 92 -0.29 1.58 -32.23
N LEU A 93 -0.50 1.75 -30.92
CA LEU A 93 -1.83 1.88 -30.34
C LEU A 93 -2.53 3.17 -30.75
N ALA A 94 -1.78 4.27 -30.85
CA ALA A 94 -2.32 5.54 -31.31
C ALA A 94 -2.70 5.51 -32.79
N ASP A 95 -1.93 4.81 -33.65
CA ASP A 95 -2.25 4.63 -35.07
C ASP A 95 -3.57 3.91 -35.29
N GLN A 96 -3.94 2.98 -34.42
CA GLN A 96 -5.19 2.24 -34.52
C GLN A 96 -6.42 3.15 -34.30
N VAL A 97 -6.24 4.24 -33.55
CA VAL A 97 -7.35 5.10 -33.15
C VAL A 97 -7.34 6.41 -33.93
N PHE A 98 -6.20 7.05 -34.06
CA PHE A 98 -6.06 8.37 -34.68
C PHE A 98 -4.68 8.57 -35.31
N PRO A 99 -4.52 8.34 -36.62
CA PRO A 99 -3.22 8.41 -37.29
C PRO A 99 -2.64 9.83 -37.35
N ALA A 100 -3.47 10.89 -37.36
CA ALA A 100 -3.01 12.28 -37.38
C ALA A 100 -2.65 12.78 -35.97
N ARG A 101 -1.46 12.45 -35.49
CA ARG A 101 -0.99 12.79 -34.15
C ARG A 101 0.39 13.44 -34.13
N ASP A 102 0.65 14.23 -33.11
CA ASP A 102 1.99 14.66 -32.74
C ASP A 102 2.54 13.72 -31.66
N TYR A 103 3.77 13.30 -31.82
CA TYR A 103 4.46 12.37 -30.93
C TYR A 103 5.74 13.02 -30.40
N ARG A 104 6.00 12.88 -29.09
CA ARG A 104 7.22 13.37 -28.46
C ARG A 104 7.68 12.43 -27.35
N GLU A 105 8.89 11.95 -27.44
CA GLU A 105 9.56 11.29 -26.34
C GLU A 105 9.96 12.29 -25.28
N LEU A 106 9.76 11.95 -24.03
CA LEU A 106 10.19 12.73 -22.88
C LEU A 106 11.46 12.11 -22.28
N ASP A 107 12.13 12.88 -21.45
CA ASP A 107 13.31 12.39 -20.74
C ASP A 107 12.93 11.29 -19.76
N THR A 108 13.82 10.27 -19.68
CA THR A 108 13.71 9.19 -18.71
C THR A 108 14.08 9.71 -17.32
N GLU A 109 13.27 9.43 -16.33
CA GLU A 109 13.62 9.68 -14.92
C GLU A 109 14.27 8.43 -14.34
N GLU A 110 15.56 8.51 -14.04
CA GLU A 110 16.30 7.45 -13.38
C GLU A 110 16.22 7.61 -11.86
N ARG A 111 15.88 6.53 -11.18
CA ARG A 111 15.86 6.42 -9.71
C ARG A 111 16.67 5.21 -9.27
N GLU A 112 17.02 5.10 -7.99
CA GLU A 112 17.90 4.04 -7.47
C GLU A 112 17.48 2.60 -7.80
N ARG A 113 16.17 2.34 -8.01
CA ARG A 113 15.61 1.00 -8.22
C ARG A 113 14.84 0.82 -9.50
N TYR A 114 14.58 1.89 -10.23
CA TYR A 114 13.80 1.84 -11.46
C TYR A 114 14.05 3.07 -12.34
N SER A 115 13.85 2.88 -13.64
CA SER A 115 13.80 3.95 -14.63
C SER A 115 12.37 4.14 -15.10
N GLN A 116 11.88 5.37 -15.09
CA GLN A 116 10.56 5.71 -15.62
C GLN A 116 10.71 6.35 -16.99
N HIS A 117 10.18 5.67 -18.01
CA HIS A 117 10.14 6.17 -19.38
C HIS A 117 8.80 6.84 -19.65
N ARG A 118 8.81 7.94 -20.39
CA ARG A 118 7.60 8.74 -20.68
C ARG A 118 7.52 9.11 -22.13
N VAL A 119 6.30 9.04 -22.65
CA VAL A 119 5.98 9.43 -24.03
C VAL A 119 4.74 10.29 -24.03
N ARG A 120 4.79 11.41 -24.74
CA ARG A 120 3.66 12.32 -24.89
C ARG A 120 3.08 12.19 -26.29
N ILE A 121 1.77 11.99 -26.37
CA ILE A 121 0.99 11.98 -27.61
C ILE A 121 -0.05 13.07 -27.57
N THR A 122 -0.18 13.80 -28.66
CA THR A 122 -1.18 14.86 -28.81
C THR A 122 -2.07 14.56 -30.01
N PHE A 123 -3.36 14.47 -29.75
CA PHE A 123 -4.40 14.41 -30.77
C PHE A 123 -5.00 15.79 -30.95
N LYS A 124 -4.97 16.32 -32.17
CA LYS A 124 -5.55 17.62 -32.49
C LYS A 124 -6.87 17.42 -33.23
N ARG A 125 -7.91 18.15 -32.79
CA ARG A 125 -9.26 18.12 -33.39
C ARG A 125 -9.82 16.70 -33.51
N SER A 126 -9.56 15.86 -32.52
CA SER A 126 -10.11 14.51 -32.45
C SER A 126 -11.54 14.50 -31.94
N ASN A 127 -12.29 13.43 -32.20
CA ASN A 127 -13.58 13.22 -31.57
C ASN A 127 -13.44 12.56 -30.19
N TYR A 128 -14.47 12.58 -29.39
CA TYR A 128 -14.46 11.96 -28.06
C TYR A 128 -14.19 10.45 -28.10
N GLN A 129 -14.69 9.76 -29.15
CA GLN A 129 -14.48 8.32 -29.32
C GLN A 129 -13.01 7.97 -29.48
N HIS A 130 -12.24 8.77 -30.23
CA HIS A 130 -10.79 8.58 -30.38
C HIS A 130 -10.07 8.77 -29.06
N VAL A 131 -10.41 9.82 -28.30
CA VAL A 131 -9.81 10.11 -26.99
C VAL A 131 -10.07 8.94 -26.01
N ASN A 132 -11.31 8.51 -25.91
CA ASN A 132 -11.71 7.42 -25.01
C ASN A 132 -11.16 6.06 -25.47
N GLY A 133 -11.15 5.81 -26.80
CA GLY A 133 -10.62 4.58 -27.38
C GLY A 133 -9.13 4.41 -27.08
N PHE A 134 -8.35 5.48 -27.24
CA PHE A 134 -6.91 5.43 -26.92
C PHE A 134 -6.67 5.19 -25.42
N ALA A 135 -7.40 5.90 -24.55
CA ALA A 135 -7.30 5.68 -23.10
C ALA A 135 -7.64 4.23 -22.71
N GLY A 136 -8.64 3.63 -23.38
CA GLY A 136 -9.02 2.23 -23.19
C GLY A 136 -7.94 1.26 -23.64
N LEU A 137 -7.28 1.50 -24.76
CA LEU A 137 -6.16 0.67 -25.24
C LEU A 137 -4.98 0.69 -24.27
N ILE A 138 -4.59 1.87 -23.77
CA ILE A 138 -3.51 1.96 -22.77
C ILE A 138 -3.91 1.24 -21.47
N ARG A 139 -5.16 1.36 -21.02
CA ARG A 139 -5.64 0.66 -19.83
C ARG A 139 -5.55 -0.86 -19.96
N ASN A 140 -5.75 -1.40 -21.14
CA ASN A 140 -5.64 -2.84 -21.39
C ASN A 140 -4.18 -3.35 -21.32
N GLU A 141 -3.20 -2.47 -21.47
CA GLU A 141 -1.77 -2.80 -21.33
C GLU A 141 -1.27 -2.69 -19.87
N SER A 142 -2.14 -2.28 -18.94
CA SER A 142 -1.79 -2.26 -17.50
C SER A 142 -1.42 -3.67 -17.00
N PRO A 143 -0.43 -3.83 -16.11
CA PRO A 143 0.30 -2.79 -15.38
C PRO A 143 1.57 -2.24 -16.08
N TYR A 144 1.92 -2.71 -17.26
CA TYR A 144 3.19 -2.40 -17.93
C TYR A 144 3.27 -0.97 -18.47
N MET A 145 2.12 -0.42 -18.86
CA MET A 145 1.96 0.98 -19.24
C MET A 145 0.79 1.59 -18.50
N PHE A 146 0.87 2.88 -18.21
CA PHE A 146 -0.20 3.64 -17.57
C PHE A 146 -0.21 5.10 -18.02
N LEU A 147 -1.36 5.74 -17.91
CA LEU A 147 -1.50 7.17 -18.17
C LEU A 147 -1.04 7.95 -16.93
N SER A 148 0.01 8.74 -17.07
CA SER A 148 0.50 9.62 -16.01
C SER A 148 -0.17 10.99 -16.03
N GLU A 149 -0.49 11.50 -17.24
CA GLU A 149 -1.21 12.75 -17.39
C GLU A 149 -2.18 12.66 -18.58
N VAL A 150 -3.37 13.22 -18.41
CA VAL A 150 -4.36 13.38 -19.49
C VAL A 150 -4.92 14.79 -19.43
N LYS A 151 -4.73 15.54 -20.51
CA LYS A 151 -5.29 16.89 -20.66
C LYS A 151 -6.17 16.93 -21.88
N ILE A 152 -7.44 17.26 -21.72
CA ILE A 152 -8.42 17.34 -22.78
C ILE A 152 -8.96 18.77 -22.83
N THR A 153 -8.86 19.40 -24.00
CA THR A 153 -9.34 20.76 -24.25
C THR A 153 -10.41 20.70 -25.35
N PRO A 154 -11.65 21.09 -25.05
CA PRO A 154 -12.71 21.13 -26.07
C PRO A 154 -12.50 22.28 -27.03
N ASN A 155 -12.69 22.03 -28.32
CA ASN A 155 -12.72 23.01 -29.39
C ASN A 155 -14.17 23.16 -29.89
N TYR A 156 -14.82 24.21 -29.42
CA TYR A 156 -16.20 24.50 -29.83
C TYR A 156 -16.25 25.04 -31.25
N PRO A 157 -17.31 24.73 -31.99
CA PRO A 157 -17.52 25.27 -33.34
C PRO A 157 -17.66 26.80 -33.32
N PRO A 158 -17.18 27.50 -34.35
CA PRO A 158 -17.32 28.95 -34.47
C PRO A 158 -18.78 29.34 -34.62
N LYS A 159 -19.13 30.56 -34.24
CA LYS A 159 -20.50 31.10 -34.36
C LYS A 159 -21.04 31.07 -35.79
N SER A 160 -20.19 31.06 -36.80
CA SER A 160 -20.57 30.90 -38.22
C SER A 160 -21.03 29.51 -38.62
N ARG A 161 -20.71 28.48 -37.82
CA ARG A 161 -21.04 27.07 -38.04
C ARG A 161 -21.46 26.38 -36.73
N PRO A 162 -22.55 26.78 -36.11
CA PRO A 162 -22.90 26.33 -34.75
C PRO A 162 -23.29 24.83 -34.70
N TYR A 163 -23.53 24.20 -35.85
CA TYR A 163 -23.92 22.78 -35.94
C TYR A 163 -22.75 21.83 -36.21
N ASP A 164 -21.52 22.35 -36.37
CA ASP A 164 -20.34 21.50 -36.51
C ASP A 164 -20.10 20.76 -35.19
N PRO A 165 -19.64 19.50 -35.23
CA PRO A 165 -19.38 18.73 -34.03
C PRO A 165 -18.22 19.34 -33.22
N THR A 166 -18.38 19.35 -31.89
CA THR A 166 -17.29 19.71 -30.98
C THR A 166 -16.15 18.72 -31.12
N THR A 167 -14.94 19.24 -31.35
CA THR A 167 -13.71 18.43 -31.38
C THR A 167 -12.90 18.65 -30.12
N PHE A 168 -11.92 17.80 -29.89
CA PHE A 168 -11.08 17.85 -28.69
C PHE A 168 -9.60 17.81 -29.07
N ASP A 169 -8.82 18.67 -28.43
CA ASP A 169 -7.38 18.52 -28.39
C ASP A 169 -7.03 17.77 -27.12
N ALA A 170 -6.46 16.55 -27.28
CA ALA A 170 -6.13 15.69 -26.17
C ALA A 170 -4.62 15.46 -26.12
N VAL A 171 -4.03 15.65 -24.96
CA VAL A 171 -2.64 15.35 -24.66
C VAL A 171 -2.61 14.20 -23.66
N PHE A 172 -1.94 13.13 -24.03
CA PHE A 172 -1.72 11.97 -23.19
C PHE A 172 -0.24 11.83 -22.87
N GLU A 173 0.08 11.64 -21.62
CA GLU A 173 1.41 11.21 -21.21
C GLU A 173 1.31 9.78 -20.71
N VAL A 174 2.01 8.89 -21.43
CA VAL A 174 2.05 7.46 -21.15
C VAL A 174 3.39 7.15 -20.52
N SER A 175 3.37 6.44 -19.41
CA SER A 175 4.58 6.05 -18.68
C SER A 175 4.68 4.53 -18.56
N SER A 176 5.92 4.05 -18.54
CA SER A 176 6.29 2.70 -18.15
C SER A 176 7.39 2.75 -17.09
N VAL A 177 7.51 1.70 -16.30
CA VAL A 177 8.56 1.54 -15.29
C VAL A 177 9.37 0.31 -15.62
N GLU A 178 10.68 0.49 -15.78
CA GLU A 178 11.68 -0.56 -15.93
C GLU A 178 12.44 -0.69 -14.60
N PHE A 179 12.44 -1.88 -14.00
CA PHE A 179 13.20 -2.16 -12.78
C PHE A 179 14.63 -2.55 -13.16
N ILE A 180 15.60 -1.95 -12.45
CA ILE A 180 17.04 -2.15 -12.63
C ILE A 180 17.52 -3.28 -11.71
#